data_f740c4c5827d12f5ecba19d86e600062
#
_entry.id   f740c4c5827d12f5ecba19d86e600062
#
_cell.length_a   1.000
_cell.length_b   1.000
_cell.length_c   1.000
_cell.angle_alpha   90.00
_cell.angle_beta   90.00
_cell.angle_gamma   90.00
#
_symmetry.space_group_name_H-M   'P 1'
#
loop_
_entity.id
_entity.type
_entity.pdbx_description
1 polymer ?
#
loop_
_entity_poly.entity_id
_entity_poly.type
_entity_poly.pdbx_seq_one_letter_code
_entity_poly.pdbx_strand_id
1 'polypeptide(L)'
;MTEHDNGADEGLEAADADEPRIVQVHGEHGETIYAMDADHDNVADAAAYDDDNDGVIDRIAIDTDGDGLLETELRDLDGDGRIDAVFVDTDGDGHKDVAVLDTDGDGQFDRVIVDTDGDGRIDTDIRDTNHDGKADYVARDEDGDGRRDYVVTDSDHDGTFDTVHYDDPKNNPLAQA
;
A
#
# COMPACT_ATOMS: atom_id res chain seq x y z
N MET A 1 -48.19 47.27 -21.92
CA MET A 1 -47.76 45.96 -22.39
C MET A 1 -46.46 45.65 -21.65
N THR A 2 -46.65 44.86 -20.68
CA THR A 2 -45.61 44.53 -19.67
C THR A 2 -45.08 43.18 -20.00
N GLU A 3 -43.79 43.10 -20.33
CA GLU A 3 -43.08 41.82 -20.41
C GLU A 3 -42.58 41.42 -19.04
N HIS A 4 -42.98 40.26 -18.63
CA HIS A 4 -42.48 39.59 -17.44
C HIS A 4 -41.19 38.91 -17.81
N ASP A 5 -40.10 39.35 -17.24
CA ASP A 5 -38.87 38.62 -17.16
C ASP A 5 -38.99 37.59 -16.02
N ASN A 6 -39.10 36.31 -16.37
CA ASN A 6 -39.00 35.23 -15.46
C ASN A 6 -37.50 34.87 -15.35
N GLY A 7 -36.80 35.56 -14.50
CA GLY A 7 -35.52 35.09 -14.00
C GLY A 7 -35.72 33.78 -13.25
N ALA A 8 -35.38 32.69 -13.89
CA ALA A 8 -35.23 31.42 -13.19
C ALA A 8 -34.06 31.61 -12.20
N ASP A 9 -34.41 31.69 -10.95
CA ASP A 9 -33.51 31.42 -9.83
C ASP A 9 -33.13 29.92 -9.93
N GLU A 10 -32.03 29.63 -10.63
CA GLU A 10 -31.41 28.34 -10.53
C GLU A 10 -30.80 28.28 -9.12
N GLY A 11 -31.60 27.78 -8.20
CA GLY A 11 -31.15 27.46 -6.87
C GLY A 11 -29.90 26.58 -6.97
N LEU A 12 -28.81 27.08 -6.44
CA LEU A 12 -27.67 26.26 -6.07
C LEU A 12 -28.22 25.18 -5.15
N GLU A 13 -28.35 23.95 -5.66
CA GLU A 13 -28.64 22.81 -4.81
C GLU A 13 -27.52 22.81 -3.76
N ALA A 14 -27.89 22.88 -2.49
CA ALA A 14 -26.97 22.73 -1.41
C ALA A 14 -26.31 21.36 -1.61
N ALA A 15 -24.98 21.34 -1.74
CA ALA A 15 -24.24 20.09 -1.73
C ALA A 15 -24.72 19.25 -0.55
N ASP A 16 -25.03 17.99 -0.83
CA ASP A 16 -25.50 17.06 0.19
C ASP A 16 -24.42 17.02 1.30
N ALA A 17 -24.82 17.26 2.54
CA ALA A 17 -23.91 17.33 3.66
C ALA A 17 -23.24 15.96 3.98
N ASP A 18 -23.65 14.92 3.26
CA ASP A 18 -23.19 13.54 3.40
C ASP A 18 -22.22 13.12 2.28
N GLU A 19 -21.94 13.99 1.28
CA GLU A 19 -20.99 13.67 0.23
C GLU A 19 -19.56 14.08 0.63
N PRO A 20 -18.54 13.22 0.39
CA PRO A 20 -17.16 13.54 0.72
C PRO A 20 -16.70 14.80 -0.03
N ARG A 21 -15.98 15.69 0.66
CA ARG A 21 -15.37 16.85 0.04
C ARG A 21 -14.10 16.46 -0.69
N ILE A 22 -14.03 16.74 -2.00
CA ILE A 22 -12.83 16.53 -2.79
C ILE A 22 -12.25 17.89 -3.21
N VAL A 23 -10.97 18.09 -2.96
CA VAL A 23 -10.22 19.28 -3.33
C VAL A 23 -9.08 18.90 -4.27
N GLN A 24 -9.06 19.49 -5.46
CA GLN A 24 -7.94 19.33 -6.38
C GLN A 24 -6.91 20.43 -6.13
N VAL A 25 -5.66 20.05 -5.97
CA VAL A 25 -4.51 20.95 -5.84
C VAL A 25 -3.40 20.52 -6.79
N HIS A 26 -2.46 21.44 -7.07
CA HIS A 26 -1.24 21.10 -7.80
C HIS A 26 -0.07 21.18 -6.82
N GLY A 27 0.71 20.12 -6.76
CA GLY A 27 1.88 20.04 -5.92
C GLY A 27 3.07 20.85 -6.45
N GLU A 28 4.12 20.91 -5.66
CA GLU A 28 5.31 21.74 -5.95
C GLU A 28 6.11 21.23 -7.17
N HIS A 29 5.97 19.96 -7.51
CA HIS A 29 6.66 19.32 -8.66
C HIS A 29 5.78 19.23 -9.91
N GLY A 30 4.53 19.76 -9.82
CA GLY A 30 3.59 19.83 -10.92
C GLY A 30 2.57 18.69 -10.94
N GLU A 31 2.63 17.76 -9.99
CA GLU A 31 1.67 16.69 -9.84
C GLU A 31 0.26 17.21 -9.54
N THR A 32 -0.76 16.49 -9.98
CA THR A 32 -2.16 16.74 -9.61
C THR A 32 -2.54 15.87 -8.43
N ILE A 33 -3.07 16.50 -7.38
CA ILE A 33 -3.48 15.83 -6.13
C ILE A 33 -4.97 16.05 -5.91
N TYR A 34 -5.68 14.98 -5.61
CA TYR A 34 -7.08 14.98 -5.21
C TYR A 34 -7.19 14.57 -3.74
N ALA A 35 -7.33 15.54 -2.84
CA ALA A 35 -7.53 15.28 -1.41
C ALA A 35 -9.01 15.10 -1.10
N MET A 36 -9.35 14.06 -0.35
CA MET A 36 -10.69 13.73 0.07
C MET A 36 -10.81 13.87 1.59
N ASP A 37 -11.80 14.65 2.03
CA ASP A 37 -12.24 14.83 3.43
C ASP A 37 -13.65 14.24 3.51
N ALA A 38 -13.78 13.05 4.06
CA ALA A 38 -15.01 12.28 4.06
C ALA A 38 -15.86 12.54 5.31
N ASP A 39 -15.23 12.84 6.44
CA ASP A 39 -15.91 13.11 7.71
C ASP A 39 -16.12 14.60 8.00
N HIS A 40 -15.56 15.49 7.14
CA HIS A 40 -15.71 16.95 7.18
C HIS A 40 -15.02 17.61 8.37
N ASP A 41 -13.96 17.04 8.87
CA ASP A 41 -13.16 17.63 9.95
C ASP A 41 -12.08 18.61 9.45
N ASN A 42 -11.93 18.74 8.12
CA ASN A 42 -10.93 19.52 7.36
C ASN A 42 -9.51 18.92 7.39
N VAL A 43 -9.38 17.66 7.73
CA VAL A 43 -8.20 16.83 7.49
C VAL A 43 -8.50 15.92 6.31
N ALA A 44 -7.51 15.50 5.54
CA ALA A 44 -7.74 14.60 4.43
C ALA A 44 -7.70 13.15 4.92
N ASP A 45 -8.77 12.40 4.68
CA ASP A 45 -8.83 10.96 4.94
C ASP A 45 -8.13 10.15 3.85
N ALA A 46 -8.02 10.73 2.64
CA ALA A 46 -7.28 10.12 1.54
C ALA A 46 -6.77 11.17 0.55
N ALA A 47 -5.72 10.82 -0.18
CA ALA A 47 -5.21 11.62 -1.28
C ALA A 47 -4.84 10.71 -2.45
N ALA A 48 -5.29 11.07 -3.67
CA ALA A 48 -4.89 10.43 -4.91
C ALA A 48 -3.98 11.38 -5.70
N TYR A 49 -2.95 10.83 -6.31
CA TYR A 49 -1.90 11.57 -7.00
C TYR A 49 -1.77 11.09 -8.44
N ASP A 50 -1.79 12.02 -9.37
CA ASP A 50 -1.42 11.88 -10.78
C ASP A 50 -0.07 12.59 -10.90
N ASP A 51 1.02 11.83 -10.77
CA ASP A 51 2.37 12.37 -10.60
C ASP A 51 2.94 12.89 -11.92
N ASP A 52 2.52 12.32 -13.07
CA ASP A 52 2.97 12.71 -14.40
C ASP A 52 1.93 13.50 -15.22
N ASN A 53 0.71 13.64 -14.68
CA ASN A 53 -0.43 14.37 -15.27
C ASN A 53 -0.92 13.76 -16.59
N ASP A 54 -0.89 12.46 -16.72
CA ASP A 54 -1.44 11.76 -17.88
C ASP A 54 -2.95 11.45 -17.73
N GLY A 55 -3.50 11.66 -16.52
CA GLY A 55 -4.90 11.45 -16.17
C GLY A 55 -5.17 10.07 -15.55
N VAL A 56 -4.15 9.27 -15.31
CA VAL A 56 -4.20 8.05 -14.50
C VAL A 56 -3.68 8.37 -13.10
N ILE A 57 -4.20 7.71 -12.09
CA ILE A 57 -3.72 7.88 -10.72
C ILE A 57 -2.57 6.92 -10.47
N ASP A 58 -1.39 7.46 -10.16
CA ASP A 58 -0.17 6.69 -9.90
C ASP A 58 -0.12 6.15 -8.47
N ARG A 59 -0.69 6.89 -7.52
CA ARG A 59 -0.70 6.48 -6.10
C ARG A 59 -1.90 7.04 -5.34
N ILE A 60 -2.30 6.30 -4.31
CA ILE A 60 -3.34 6.70 -3.36
C ILE A 60 -2.77 6.53 -1.96
N ALA A 61 -2.90 7.55 -1.13
CA ALA A 61 -2.56 7.48 0.29
C ALA A 61 -3.83 7.63 1.13
N ILE A 62 -3.94 6.86 2.23
CA ILE A 62 -5.16 6.74 3.04
C ILE A 62 -4.78 6.86 4.52
N ASP A 63 -5.49 7.72 5.25
CA ASP A 63 -5.56 7.73 6.71
C ASP A 63 -6.52 6.62 7.14
N THR A 64 -6.00 5.61 7.82
CA THR A 64 -6.78 4.41 8.16
C THR A 64 -7.31 4.41 9.59
N ASP A 65 -6.77 5.25 10.47
CA ASP A 65 -7.15 5.34 11.86
C ASP A 65 -7.72 6.71 12.29
N GLY A 66 -7.67 7.71 11.40
CA GLY A 66 -8.25 9.03 11.61
C GLY A 66 -7.39 9.96 12.45
N ASP A 67 -6.07 9.75 12.48
CA ASP A 67 -5.15 10.59 13.25
C ASP A 67 -4.58 11.77 12.44
N GLY A 68 -4.87 11.81 11.11
CA GLY A 68 -4.44 12.84 10.17
C GLY A 68 -3.12 12.53 9.47
N LEU A 69 -2.56 11.32 9.66
CA LEU A 69 -1.45 10.79 8.88
C LEU A 69 -1.99 9.82 7.82
N LEU A 70 -1.23 9.57 6.77
CA LEU A 70 -1.64 8.67 5.68
C LEU A 70 -0.78 7.40 5.74
N GLU A 71 -1.24 6.41 6.54
CA GLU A 71 -0.46 5.20 6.87
C GLU A 71 -0.43 4.19 5.74
N THR A 72 -1.44 4.15 4.89
CA THR A 72 -1.50 3.21 3.77
C THR A 72 -1.27 3.92 2.46
N GLU A 73 -0.38 3.39 1.63
CA GLU A 73 -0.09 3.91 0.30
C GLU A 73 -0.18 2.79 -0.74
N LEU A 74 -1.02 3.00 -1.76
CA LEU A 74 -1.19 2.13 -2.91
C LEU A 74 -0.48 2.76 -4.11
N ARG A 75 0.23 1.98 -4.91
CA ARG A 75 0.94 2.46 -6.10
C ARG A 75 0.65 1.61 -7.32
N ASP A 76 0.41 2.28 -8.42
CA ASP A 76 0.56 1.79 -9.78
C ASP A 76 2.01 2.10 -10.21
N LEU A 77 2.82 1.08 -10.41
CA LEU A 77 4.25 1.25 -10.69
C LEU A 77 4.58 1.22 -12.18
N ASP A 78 3.69 0.65 -13.00
CA ASP A 78 3.89 0.50 -14.44
C ASP A 78 2.95 1.35 -15.30
N GLY A 79 1.96 2.05 -14.68
CA GLY A 79 1.05 2.97 -15.34
C GLY A 79 -0.07 2.27 -16.10
N ASP A 80 -0.40 1.03 -15.75
CA ASP A 80 -1.47 0.27 -16.43
C ASP A 80 -2.87 0.52 -15.84
N GLY A 81 -2.96 1.28 -14.74
CA GLY A 81 -4.18 1.61 -14.01
C GLY A 81 -4.56 0.59 -12.94
N ARG A 82 -3.65 -0.32 -12.58
CA ARG A 82 -3.80 -1.28 -11.50
C ARG A 82 -2.81 -1.00 -10.38
N ILE A 83 -3.12 -1.48 -9.19
CA ILE A 83 -2.21 -1.34 -8.05
C ILE A 83 -1.25 -2.53 -8.03
N ASP A 84 0.06 -2.23 -8.15
CA ASP A 84 1.14 -3.20 -8.09
C ASP A 84 1.75 -3.32 -6.69
N ALA A 85 1.59 -2.28 -5.85
CA ALA A 85 2.18 -2.25 -4.53
C ALA A 85 1.26 -1.58 -3.50
N VAL A 86 1.24 -2.14 -2.28
CA VAL A 86 0.62 -1.55 -1.10
C VAL A 86 1.66 -1.47 0.00
N PHE A 87 1.86 -0.28 0.55
CA PHE A 87 2.78 -0.01 1.65
C PHE A 87 1.98 0.43 2.88
N VAL A 88 2.30 -0.11 4.04
CA VAL A 88 1.60 0.20 5.30
C VAL A 88 2.62 0.54 6.38
N ASP A 89 2.38 1.65 7.05
CA ASP A 89 2.98 2.02 8.34
C ASP A 89 2.06 1.46 9.42
N THR A 90 2.52 0.52 10.20
CA THR A 90 1.67 -0.21 11.15
C THR A 90 1.80 0.30 12.59
N ASP A 91 2.83 1.08 12.89
CA ASP A 91 3.08 1.62 14.22
C ASP A 91 2.99 3.16 14.29
N GLY A 92 2.79 3.83 13.14
CA GLY A 92 2.57 5.28 13.06
C GLY A 92 3.85 6.10 13.22
N ASP A 93 5.02 5.52 12.99
CA ASP A 93 6.31 6.23 13.12
C ASP A 93 6.71 7.01 11.86
N GLY A 94 5.94 6.87 10.76
CA GLY A 94 6.17 7.51 9.46
C GLY A 94 7.03 6.67 8.50
N HIS A 95 7.43 5.48 8.89
CA HIS A 95 8.09 4.50 8.04
C HIS A 95 7.13 3.36 7.66
N LYS A 96 7.33 2.76 6.51
CA LYS A 96 6.48 1.65 6.06
C LYS A 96 7.09 0.33 6.51
N ASP A 97 6.34 -0.42 7.32
CA ASP A 97 6.75 -1.69 7.91
C ASP A 97 6.39 -2.88 7.03
N VAL A 98 5.32 -2.73 6.24
CA VAL A 98 4.80 -3.79 5.40
C VAL A 98 4.70 -3.32 3.96
N ALA A 99 5.15 -4.15 3.02
CA ALA A 99 4.83 -3.99 1.61
C ALA A 99 4.27 -5.29 1.04
N VAL A 100 3.18 -5.15 0.26
CA VAL A 100 2.53 -6.22 -0.50
C VAL A 100 2.67 -5.89 -1.98
N LEU A 101 3.21 -6.80 -2.77
CA LEU A 101 3.65 -6.54 -4.13
C LEU A 101 3.06 -7.57 -5.11
N ASP A 102 2.64 -7.08 -6.27
CA ASP A 102 2.47 -7.85 -7.51
C ASP A 102 3.78 -7.71 -8.29
N THR A 103 4.59 -8.77 -8.34
CA THR A 103 5.93 -8.66 -8.91
C THR A 103 5.98 -9.05 -10.38
N ASP A 104 4.93 -9.67 -10.92
CA ASP A 104 4.85 -10.06 -12.33
C ASP A 104 3.77 -9.33 -13.15
N GLY A 105 2.95 -8.47 -12.51
CA GLY A 105 1.95 -7.64 -13.16
C GLY A 105 0.70 -8.41 -13.60
N ASP A 106 0.41 -9.57 -12.98
CA ASP A 106 -0.76 -10.36 -13.34
C ASP A 106 -2.07 -9.88 -12.68
N GLY A 107 -1.95 -8.93 -11.71
CA GLY A 107 -3.04 -8.36 -10.92
C GLY A 107 -3.30 -9.14 -9.63
N GLN A 108 -2.40 -10.04 -9.22
CA GLN A 108 -2.43 -10.73 -7.94
C GLN A 108 -1.13 -10.43 -7.17
N PHE A 109 -1.26 -10.16 -5.87
CA PHE A 109 -0.09 -9.97 -5.04
C PHE A 109 0.59 -11.31 -4.76
N ASP A 110 1.89 -11.37 -5.07
CA ASP A 110 2.71 -12.58 -4.96
C ASP A 110 3.84 -12.47 -3.94
N ARG A 111 4.05 -11.28 -3.35
CA ARG A 111 5.11 -11.06 -2.37
C ARG A 111 4.67 -10.16 -1.23
N VAL A 112 5.06 -10.53 -0.01
CA VAL A 112 4.91 -9.70 1.19
C VAL A 112 6.27 -9.57 1.87
N ILE A 113 6.68 -8.35 2.17
CA ILE A 113 7.87 -8.05 2.95
C ILE A 113 7.49 -7.28 4.21
N VAL A 114 8.15 -7.61 5.33
CA VAL A 114 7.85 -7.03 6.64
C VAL A 114 9.14 -6.69 7.36
N ASP A 115 9.20 -5.47 7.89
CA ASP A 115 10.10 -5.00 8.93
C ASP A 115 9.32 -5.06 10.25
N THR A 116 9.68 -5.95 11.14
CA THR A 116 8.88 -6.21 12.36
C THR A 116 9.36 -5.43 13.58
N ASP A 117 10.59 -4.93 13.55
CA ASP A 117 11.18 -4.19 14.66
C ASP A 117 11.41 -2.71 14.35
N GLY A 118 11.08 -2.24 13.12
CA GLY A 118 11.16 -0.85 12.72
C GLY A 118 12.59 -0.33 12.55
N ASP A 119 13.57 -1.20 12.33
CA ASP A 119 14.97 -0.80 12.18
C ASP A 119 15.32 -0.35 10.74
N GLY A 120 14.37 -0.45 9.81
CA GLY A 120 14.50 -0.11 8.39
C GLY A 120 15.04 -1.26 7.53
N ARG A 121 15.06 -2.49 8.07
CA ARG A 121 15.45 -3.69 7.36
C ARG A 121 14.32 -4.69 7.29
N ILE A 122 14.36 -5.53 6.28
CA ILE A 122 13.34 -6.56 6.09
C ILE A 122 13.69 -7.78 6.93
N ASP A 123 12.81 -8.13 7.88
CA ASP A 123 12.91 -9.34 8.72
C ASP A 123 12.24 -10.55 8.09
N THR A 124 11.21 -10.30 7.29
CA THR A 124 10.42 -11.38 6.68
C THR A 124 10.13 -11.09 5.21
N ASP A 125 10.36 -12.07 4.35
CA ASP A 125 10.05 -12.04 2.92
C ASP A 125 9.27 -13.31 2.56
N ILE A 126 7.99 -13.15 2.22
CA ILE A 126 7.06 -14.21 1.87
C ILE A 126 6.76 -14.12 0.39
N ARG A 127 6.77 -15.24 -0.32
CA ARG A 127 6.49 -15.28 -1.76
C ARG A 127 5.62 -16.47 -2.13
N ASP A 128 4.79 -16.25 -3.12
CA ASP A 128 4.15 -17.25 -3.96
C ASP A 128 4.94 -17.32 -5.27
N THR A 129 5.85 -18.28 -5.40
CA THR A 129 6.77 -18.32 -6.55
C THR A 129 6.19 -19.05 -7.75
N ASN A 130 5.08 -19.76 -7.56
CA ASN A 130 4.40 -20.50 -8.60
C ASN A 130 3.06 -19.90 -9.03
N HIS A 131 2.64 -18.77 -8.37
CA HIS A 131 1.43 -17.99 -8.64
C HIS A 131 0.13 -18.82 -8.54
N ASP A 132 0.07 -19.74 -7.55
CA ASP A 132 -1.13 -20.55 -7.30
C ASP A 132 -2.05 -19.98 -6.21
N GLY A 133 -1.68 -18.81 -5.65
CA GLY A 133 -2.40 -18.12 -4.58
C GLY A 133 -2.00 -18.57 -3.17
N LYS A 134 -0.90 -19.33 -3.05
CA LYS A 134 -0.35 -19.75 -1.76
C LYS A 134 1.14 -19.45 -1.70
N ALA A 135 1.59 -18.99 -0.54
CA ALA A 135 3.01 -18.78 -0.32
C ALA A 135 3.75 -20.12 -0.28
N ASP A 136 4.81 -20.23 -1.06
CA ASP A 136 5.70 -21.40 -1.11
C ASP A 136 7.14 -21.11 -0.68
N TYR A 137 7.43 -19.84 -0.33
CA TYR A 137 8.74 -19.39 0.12
C TYR A 137 8.60 -18.40 1.28
N VAL A 138 9.32 -18.60 2.37
CA VAL A 138 9.47 -17.63 3.47
C VAL A 138 10.92 -17.56 3.89
N ALA A 139 11.50 -16.37 3.84
CA ALA A 139 12.82 -16.06 4.39
C ALA A 139 12.69 -15.22 5.65
N ARG A 140 13.55 -15.46 6.65
CA ARG A 140 13.58 -14.70 7.89
C ARG A 140 14.98 -14.30 8.29
N ASP A 141 15.09 -13.06 8.81
CA ASP A 141 16.16 -12.52 9.62
C ASP A 141 15.63 -12.42 11.06
N GLU A 142 16.06 -13.30 11.94
CA GLU A 142 15.54 -13.35 13.33
C GLU A 142 16.39 -12.52 14.29
N ASP A 143 17.67 -12.26 13.94
CA ASP A 143 18.58 -11.51 14.82
C ASP A 143 18.75 -10.04 14.37
N GLY A 144 18.07 -9.59 13.28
CA GLY A 144 18.05 -8.21 12.81
C GLY A 144 19.41 -7.73 12.26
N ASP A 145 20.31 -8.64 11.86
CA ASP A 145 21.62 -8.24 11.37
C ASP A 145 21.61 -7.77 9.89
N GLY A 146 20.46 -7.85 9.22
CA GLY A 146 20.24 -7.51 7.81
C GLY A 146 20.59 -8.65 6.85
N ARG A 147 20.73 -9.87 7.38
CA ARG A 147 20.94 -11.08 6.60
C ARG A 147 19.92 -12.12 7.03
N ARG A 148 19.35 -12.79 6.05
CA ARG A 148 18.41 -13.85 6.41
C ARG A 148 19.13 -15.00 7.12
N ASP A 149 18.50 -15.50 8.15
CA ASP A 149 18.96 -16.63 8.98
C ASP A 149 18.60 -17.96 8.36
N TYR A 150 17.36 -18.04 7.86
CA TYR A 150 16.85 -19.25 7.23
C TYR A 150 15.76 -18.96 6.20
N VAL A 151 15.53 -19.97 5.38
CA VAL A 151 14.44 -20.03 4.41
C VAL A 151 13.68 -21.33 4.62
N VAL A 152 12.35 -21.24 4.58
CA VAL A 152 11.46 -22.40 4.45
C VAL A 152 10.80 -22.38 3.08
N THR A 153 10.66 -23.55 2.47
CA THR A 153 9.99 -23.70 1.17
C THR A 153 9.03 -24.88 1.19
N ASP A 154 7.95 -24.75 0.45
CA ASP A 154 7.07 -25.83 0.02
C ASP A 154 7.54 -26.28 -1.36
N SER A 155 8.34 -27.34 -1.40
CA SER A 155 9.05 -27.75 -2.64
C SER A 155 8.18 -28.58 -3.57
N ASP A 156 7.10 -29.18 -3.08
CA ASP A 156 6.17 -29.97 -3.89
C ASP A 156 4.81 -29.27 -4.12
N HIS A 157 4.67 -28.02 -3.59
CA HIS A 157 3.50 -27.15 -3.75
C HIS A 157 2.19 -27.78 -3.26
N ASP A 158 2.26 -28.60 -2.19
CA ASP A 158 1.08 -29.20 -1.59
C ASP A 158 0.36 -28.27 -0.60
N GLY A 159 0.95 -27.11 -0.28
CA GLY A 159 0.49 -26.11 0.68
C GLY A 159 1.07 -26.31 2.07
N THR A 160 2.13 -27.16 2.20
CA THR A 160 2.83 -27.41 3.45
C THR A 160 4.33 -27.19 3.27
N PHE A 161 4.91 -26.27 4.05
CA PHE A 161 6.36 -26.06 4.02
C PHE A 161 7.11 -27.31 4.47
N ASP A 162 7.95 -27.89 3.61
CA ASP A 162 8.63 -29.17 3.79
C ASP A 162 10.15 -29.09 3.86
N THR A 163 10.75 -27.95 3.47
CA THR A 163 12.19 -27.77 3.44
C THR A 163 12.61 -26.57 4.27
N VAL A 164 13.69 -26.68 5.06
CA VAL A 164 14.30 -25.59 5.80
C VAL A 164 15.78 -25.52 5.44
N HIS A 165 16.22 -24.33 5.03
CA HIS A 165 17.63 -24.04 4.77
C HIS A 165 18.11 -22.94 5.72
N TYR A 166 19.15 -23.19 6.51
CA TYR A 166 19.77 -22.21 7.41
C TYR A 166 20.96 -21.57 6.72
N ASP A 167 20.92 -20.26 6.54
CA ASP A 167 22.01 -19.45 5.98
C ASP A 167 23.00 -19.04 7.07
N ASP A 168 22.53 -18.75 8.32
CA ASP A 168 23.40 -18.52 9.46
C ASP A 168 23.55 -19.83 10.29
N PRO A 169 24.81 -20.33 10.41
CA PRO A 169 25.07 -21.51 11.24
C PRO A 169 24.72 -21.36 12.73
N LYS A 170 24.67 -20.10 13.24
CA LYS A 170 24.32 -19.83 14.64
C LYS A 170 22.87 -20.16 14.93
N ASN A 171 21.97 -19.96 13.95
CA ASN A 171 20.53 -20.18 14.05
C ASN A 171 20.12 -21.59 13.64
N ASN A 172 21.07 -22.42 13.22
CA ASN A 172 20.82 -23.84 12.94
C ASN A 172 20.82 -24.67 14.24
N PRO A 173 19.66 -25.15 14.72
CA PRO A 173 19.59 -25.94 15.95
C PRO A 173 20.36 -27.26 15.88
N LEU A 174 20.66 -27.76 14.65
CA LEU A 174 21.41 -28.98 14.43
C LEU A 174 22.92 -28.75 14.41
N ALA A 175 23.39 -27.52 14.24
CA ALA A 175 24.83 -27.17 14.24
C ALA A 175 25.40 -26.99 15.66
N GLN A 176 24.55 -26.95 16.69
CA GLN A 176 24.92 -26.75 18.09
C GLN A 176 24.90 -28.04 18.93
N ALA A 177 24.73 -29.24 18.29
CA ALA A 177 24.66 -30.52 18.95
C ALA A 177 25.99 -31.26 18.99
#